data_1b2a3c3785a37a0be6157f3bcf35cb53
#
_entry.id   1b2a3c3785a37a0be6157f3bcf35cb53
#
_cell.length_a   1.000
_cell.length_b   1.000
_cell.length_c   1.000
_cell.angle_alpha   90.00
_cell.angle_beta   90.00
_cell.angle_gamma   90.00
#
_symmetry.space_group_name_H-M   'P 1'
#
loop_
_entity.id
_entity.type
_entity.pdbx_description
1 polymer ?
#
loop_
_entity_poly.entity_id
_entity_poly.type
_entity_poly.pdbx_seq_one_letter_code
_entity_poly.pdbx_strand_id
1 'polypeptide(L)'
;MINLPAAFTERMKQMLGREYDAFIASYDKERSQGLRVNGLKADPAEFAKTAPFSLNPVAWAAEGFAYGAEERPGRHPYHDAGVYYIQEPSAMIAASLLNPQPGEMILDLCAAPGGKSTQAAARLGGEGLLVSNEIHPARAKILSQNIERMGIRNAVVTNEDSGRLTKYFLAFFDGIIVDAPCSGEGMFRKDETAVTEWSPENVRRCAGRQQEILENAAMMLKPGGRLVYSTCTFASEEDEQAIGRFLEAHPEFALEETPDYPGLSHGVPAWGAGVTDGIEKTVRIWPHRTEGEGHYAALLRKTGEPESVKRKYPASVKDKKLLAVYEDFCKEIFIEPKKWTADSTMTMFGDQLYRTPEEMVDFKGLRVLRPGLQMGEFKKNRFEPSHALALALHPSEVKQNVNLSADAPETAAYLRGETIQLSEEDAGKGWCLVSVDGYSLGWGKKSGGTLKNHYPKGLRKQY
;
A
#
# COMPACT_ATOMS: atom_id res chain seq x y z
N MET A 1 31.25 5.99 -6.82
CA MET A 1 30.94 4.80 -7.64
C MET A 1 30.61 3.62 -6.74
N ILE A 2 29.48 2.97 -6.95
CA ILE A 2 29.07 1.76 -6.22
C ILE A 2 29.94 0.60 -6.71
N ASN A 3 30.49 -0.18 -5.79
CA ASN A 3 31.29 -1.36 -6.15
C ASN A 3 30.35 -2.55 -6.43
N LEU A 4 29.92 -2.67 -7.68
CA LEU A 4 28.99 -3.72 -8.12
C LEU A 4 29.68 -5.11 -8.15
N PRO A 5 28.97 -6.20 -7.78
CA PRO A 5 29.54 -7.56 -7.80
C PRO A 5 29.96 -7.97 -9.24
N ALA A 6 31.16 -8.57 -9.37
CA ALA A 6 31.69 -8.94 -10.69
C ALA A 6 30.79 -9.90 -11.45
N ALA A 7 30.17 -10.89 -10.78
CA ALA A 7 29.25 -11.82 -11.42
C ALA A 7 27.95 -11.13 -11.90
N PHE A 8 27.49 -10.07 -11.21
CA PHE A 8 26.37 -9.25 -11.66
C PHE A 8 26.72 -8.48 -12.92
N THR A 9 27.85 -7.76 -12.93
CA THR A 9 28.28 -6.95 -14.08
C THR A 9 28.52 -7.80 -15.32
N GLU A 10 29.11 -8.99 -15.18
CA GLU A 10 29.33 -9.92 -16.28
C GLU A 10 28.01 -10.44 -16.87
N ARG A 11 27.04 -10.82 -16.01
CA ARG A 11 25.70 -11.22 -16.47
C ARG A 11 24.98 -10.09 -17.19
N MET A 12 25.00 -8.86 -16.62
CA MET A 12 24.35 -7.71 -17.26
C MET A 12 24.98 -7.36 -18.61
N LYS A 13 26.30 -7.53 -18.75
CA LYS A 13 26.98 -7.35 -20.04
C LYS A 13 26.52 -8.33 -21.11
N GLN A 14 26.31 -9.60 -20.71
CA GLN A 14 25.78 -10.63 -21.61
C GLN A 14 24.31 -10.35 -21.98
N MET A 15 23.48 -9.95 -21.01
CA MET A 15 22.06 -9.68 -21.23
C MET A 15 21.81 -8.44 -22.10
N LEU A 16 22.49 -7.34 -21.81
CA LEU A 16 22.22 -6.03 -22.40
C LEU A 16 23.06 -5.73 -23.65
N GLY A 17 24.17 -6.43 -23.85
CA GLY A 17 25.02 -6.23 -25.02
C GLY A 17 25.42 -4.76 -25.20
N ARG A 18 24.92 -4.13 -26.27
CA ARG A 18 25.25 -2.73 -26.62
C ARG A 18 24.70 -1.69 -25.60
N GLU A 19 23.73 -2.04 -24.83
CA GLU A 19 23.12 -1.13 -23.82
C GLU A 19 23.83 -1.17 -22.46
N TYR A 20 24.79 -2.11 -22.28
CA TYR A 20 25.47 -2.31 -21.01
C TYR A 20 26.14 -1.04 -20.47
N ASP A 21 26.85 -0.29 -21.33
CA ASP A 21 27.56 0.92 -20.90
C ASP A 21 26.57 2.00 -20.41
N ALA A 22 25.44 2.17 -21.07
CA ALA A 22 24.38 3.09 -20.64
C ALA A 22 23.72 2.64 -19.33
N PHE A 23 23.55 1.33 -19.16
CA PHE A 23 23.03 0.74 -17.93
C PHE A 23 23.98 0.99 -16.76
N ILE A 24 25.28 0.72 -16.90
CA ILE A 24 26.27 0.97 -15.84
C ILE A 24 26.37 2.47 -15.51
N ALA A 25 26.36 3.34 -16.52
CA ALA A 25 26.38 4.78 -16.31
C ALA A 25 25.16 5.29 -15.53
N SER A 26 24.03 4.55 -15.53
CA SER A 26 22.86 4.93 -14.76
C SER A 26 23.08 4.85 -13.22
N TYR A 27 24.05 4.05 -12.76
CA TYR A 27 24.40 3.95 -11.35
C TYR A 27 25.12 5.18 -10.79
N ASP A 28 25.66 6.04 -11.66
CA ASP A 28 26.28 7.31 -11.28
C ASP A 28 25.26 8.49 -11.29
N LYS A 29 24.03 8.25 -11.77
CA LYS A 29 22.95 9.26 -11.75
C LYS A 29 22.32 9.38 -10.36
N GLU A 30 21.68 10.51 -10.12
CA GLU A 30 20.84 10.69 -8.93
C GLU A 30 19.72 9.65 -8.89
N ARG A 31 19.30 9.31 -7.65
CA ARG A 31 18.21 8.34 -7.44
C ARG A 31 16.89 8.90 -7.93
N SER A 32 16.11 8.05 -8.56
CA SER A 32 14.73 8.39 -8.93
C SER A 32 13.87 8.53 -7.68
N GLN A 33 13.20 9.67 -7.55
CA GLN A 33 12.30 9.97 -6.44
C GLN A 33 10.90 10.16 -6.99
N GLY A 34 9.91 9.66 -6.28
CA GLY A 34 8.52 9.80 -6.69
C GLY A 34 7.56 9.79 -5.52
N LEU A 35 6.38 10.29 -5.77
CA LEU A 35 5.23 10.20 -4.88
C LEU A 35 4.00 9.77 -5.68
N ARG A 36 3.05 9.23 -4.97
CA ARG A 36 1.77 8.81 -5.54
C ARG A 36 0.65 9.44 -4.73
N VAL A 37 -0.17 10.25 -5.40
CA VAL A 37 -1.31 10.91 -4.78
C VAL A 37 -2.34 9.88 -4.33
N ASN A 38 -2.89 10.08 -3.15
CA ASN A 38 -3.91 9.22 -2.57
C ASN A 38 -5.30 9.62 -3.10
N GLY A 39 -5.81 8.87 -4.05
CA GLY A 39 -7.12 9.10 -4.64
C GLY A 39 -8.30 9.05 -3.66
N LEU A 40 -8.10 8.52 -2.43
CA LEU A 40 -9.10 8.60 -1.37
C LEU A 40 -9.22 10.01 -0.74
N LYS A 41 -8.25 10.89 -0.97
CA LYS A 41 -8.16 12.22 -0.34
C LYS A 41 -8.08 13.37 -1.32
N ALA A 42 -7.49 13.17 -2.49
CA ALA A 42 -7.29 14.21 -3.48
C ALA A 42 -7.37 13.63 -4.90
N ASP A 43 -7.92 14.40 -5.83
CA ASP A 43 -7.80 14.09 -7.25
C ASP A 43 -6.33 14.29 -7.69
N PRO A 44 -5.68 13.29 -8.31
CA PRO A 44 -4.27 13.37 -8.67
C PRO A 44 -3.94 14.51 -9.64
N ALA A 45 -4.82 14.78 -10.62
CA ALA A 45 -4.59 15.80 -11.62
C ALA A 45 -4.74 17.21 -11.04
N GLU A 46 -5.72 17.41 -10.14
CA GLU A 46 -5.91 18.69 -9.45
C GLU A 46 -4.80 18.93 -8.42
N PHE A 47 -4.40 17.89 -7.68
CA PHE A 47 -3.28 18.00 -6.74
C PHE A 47 -1.99 18.40 -7.44
N ALA A 48 -1.67 17.82 -8.59
CA ALA A 48 -0.45 18.14 -9.33
C ALA A 48 -0.36 19.62 -9.76
N LYS A 49 -1.50 20.31 -9.97
CA LYS A 49 -1.54 21.74 -10.31
C LYS A 49 -1.27 22.65 -9.11
N THR A 50 -1.59 22.20 -7.90
CA THR A 50 -1.55 23.00 -6.67
C THR A 50 -0.52 22.50 -5.67
N ALA A 51 0.20 21.43 -6.00
CA ALA A 51 1.21 20.83 -5.13
C ALA A 51 2.32 21.84 -4.78
N PRO A 52 2.81 21.85 -3.54
CA PRO A 52 3.96 22.67 -3.13
C PRO A 52 5.30 22.11 -3.66
N PHE A 53 5.27 21.20 -4.60
CA PHE A 53 6.42 20.51 -5.21
C PHE A 53 6.31 20.53 -6.73
N SER A 54 7.46 20.53 -7.43
CA SER A 54 7.50 20.32 -8.88
C SER A 54 7.30 18.85 -9.19
N LEU A 55 6.20 18.52 -9.87
CA LEU A 55 5.79 17.13 -10.13
C LEU A 55 5.76 16.84 -11.63
N ASN A 56 6.41 15.74 -12.04
CA ASN A 56 6.41 15.21 -13.40
C ASN A 56 5.62 13.89 -13.45
N PRO A 57 4.63 13.72 -14.34
CA PRO A 57 3.83 12.52 -14.40
C PRO A 57 4.63 11.26 -14.69
N VAL A 58 4.28 10.14 -14.03
CA VAL A 58 4.79 8.80 -14.32
C VAL A 58 3.86 8.14 -15.35
N ALA A 59 4.38 7.77 -16.51
CA ALA A 59 3.55 7.33 -17.65
C ALA A 59 2.67 6.10 -17.34
N TRP A 60 3.12 5.18 -16.48
CA TRP A 60 2.41 3.94 -16.13
C TRP A 60 1.59 4.02 -14.84
N ALA A 61 1.48 5.19 -14.23
CA ALA A 61 0.70 5.39 -13.01
C ALA A 61 0.06 6.78 -13.03
N ALA A 62 -1.23 6.87 -13.34
CA ALA A 62 -1.95 8.15 -13.46
C ALA A 62 -1.92 9.00 -12.18
N GLU A 63 -1.82 8.35 -11.01
CA GLU A 63 -1.67 8.97 -9.70
C GLU A 63 -0.21 9.19 -9.28
N GLY A 64 0.76 8.76 -10.12
CA GLY A 64 2.19 8.77 -9.84
C GLY A 64 2.92 9.96 -10.44
N PHE A 65 3.85 10.53 -9.67
CA PHE A 65 4.67 11.67 -10.08
C PHE A 65 6.11 11.49 -9.62
N ALA A 66 7.06 11.82 -10.48
CA ALA A 66 8.46 12.02 -10.12
C ALA A 66 8.67 13.45 -9.59
N TYR A 67 9.65 13.63 -8.70
CA TYR A 67 10.04 14.94 -8.18
C TYR A 67 11.56 15.07 -8.05
N GLY A 68 12.07 16.30 -8.06
CA GLY A 68 13.50 16.61 -8.00
C GLY A 68 14.14 16.30 -6.64
N ALA A 69 15.45 16.13 -6.62
CA ALA A 69 16.22 15.76 -5.43
C ALA A 69 16.19 16.82 -4.30
N GLU A 70 15.95 18.10 -4.65
CA GLU A 70 15.80 19.18 -3.66
C GLU A 70 14.48 19.11 -2.91
N GLU A 71 13.44 18.52 -3.49
CA GLU A 71 12.11 18.45 -2.89
C GLU A 71 12.10 17.56 -1.65
N ARG A 72 11.32 17.94 -0.65
CA ARG A 72 11.25 17.22 0.64
C ARG A 72 9.79 16.88 1.03
N PRO A 73 9.03 16.17 0.17
CA PRO A 73 7.62 15.89 0.45
C PRO A 73 7.41 15.12 1.78
N GLY A 74 8.38 14.32 2.23
CA GLY A 74 8.32 13.64 3.52
C GLY A 74 8.31 14.54 4.75
N ARG A 75 8.65 15.83 4.61
CA ARG A 75 8.60 16.82 5.69
C ARG A 75 7.33 17.65 5.70
N HIS A 76 6.61 17.70 4.58
CA HIS A 76 5.40 18.48 4.45
C HIS A 76 4.23 17.87 5.25
N PRO A 77 3.35 18.68 5.88
CA PRO A 77 2.20 18.17 6.66
C PRO A 77 1.25 17.27 5.87
N TYR A 78 1.16 17.43 4.56
CA TYR A 78 0.36 16.54 3.69
C TYR A 78 0.82 15.09 3.71
N HIS A 79 2.12 14.84 3.97
CA HIS A 79 2.61 13.48 4.16
C HIS A 79 2.00 12.84 5.42
N ASP A 80 1.92 13.59 6.53
CA ASP A 80 1.32 13.13 7.78
C ASP A 80 -0.20 12.94 7.65
N ALA A 81 -0.84 13.80 6.86
CA ALA A 81 -2.26 13.69 6.50
C ALA A 81 -2.55 12.57 5.48
N GLY A 82 -1.53 11.88 4.96
CA GLY A 82 -1.69 10.77 4.01
C GLY A 82 -2.23 11.19 2.64
N VAL A 83 -1.98 12.44 2.21
CA VAL A 83 -2.40 12.95 0.88
C VAL A 83 -1.65 12.25 -0.25
N TYR A 84 -0.45 11.79 0.02
CA TYR A 84 0.37 10.99 -0.89
C TYR A 84 1.24 9.98 -0.16
N TYR A 85 1.71 9.00 -0.91
CA TYR A 85 2.70 8.01 -0.51
C TYR A 85 3.99 8.23 -1.31
N ILE A 86 5.15 8.31 -0.63
CA ILE A 86 6.45 8.40 -1.29
C ILE A 86 6.81 7.03 -1.83
N GLN A 87 6.91 6.90 -3.14
CA GLN A 87 7.18 5.65 -3.83
C GLN A 87 8.03 5.91 -5.07
N GLU A 88 9.02 5.10 -5.26
CA GLU A 88 9.88 5.09 -6.45
C GLU A 88 9.03 4.76 -7.70
N PRO A 89 9.19 5.48 -8.82
CA PRO A 89 8.32 5.35 -9.99
C PRO A 89 8.17 3.94 -10.54
N SER A 90 9.27 3.15 -10.68
CA SER A 90 9.16 1.81 -11.26
C SER A 90 8.33 0.85 -10.40
N ALA A 91 8.32 1.02 -9.08
CA ALA A 91 7.52 0.20 -8.17
C ALA A 91 6.01 0.46 -8.27
N MET A 92 5.57 1.52 -8.96
CA MET A 92 4.16 1.83 -9.16
C MET A 92 3.48 0.92 -10.20
N ILE A 93 4.27 0.24 -11.05
CA ILE A 93 3.77 -0.55 -12.19
C ILE A 93 2.86 -1.71 -11.75
N ALA A 94 3.22 -2.42 -10.67
CA ALA A 94 2.52 -3.64 -10.27
C ALA A 94 1.04 -3.43 -9.96
N ALA A 95 0.71 -2.45 -9.10
CA ALA A 95 -0.68 -2.14 -8.81
C ALA A 95 -1.39 -1.42 -9.97
N SER A 96 -0.63 -0.74 -10.85
CA SER A 96 -1.17 -0.18 -12.08
C SER A 96 -1.62 -1.26 -13.06
N LEU A 97 -0.84 -2.32 -13.25
CA LEU A 97 -1.21 -3.45 -14.11
C LEU A 97 -2.37 -4.26 -13.52
N LEU A 98 -2.40 -4.51 -12.20
CA LEU A 98 -3.53 -5.18 -11.58
C LEU A 98 -4.83 -4.40 -11.77
N ASN A 99 -4.76 -3.07 -11.71
CA ASN A 99 -5.88 -2.14 -11.89
C ASN A 99 -7.13 -2.54 -11.07
N PRO A 100 -7.05 -2.60 -9.73
CA PRO A 100 -8.19 -2.93 -8.89
C PRO A 100 -9.40 -2.05 -9.17
N GLN A 101 -10.60 -2.65 -9.11
CA GLN A 101 -11.87 -1.94 -9.31
C GLN A 101 -12.66 -1.91 -8.00
N PRO A 102 -13.50 -0.88 -7.77
CA PRO A 102 -14.39 -0.82 -6.60
C PRO A 102 -15.19 -2.11 -6.43
N GLY A 103 -15.27 -2.62 -5.20
CA GLY A 103 -15.98 -3.85 -4.86
C GLY A 103 -15.17 -5.14 -4.99
N GLU A 104 -13.97 -5.12 -5.58
CA GLU A 104 -13.12 -6.31 -5.68
C GLU A 104 -12.48 -6.71 -4.34
N MET A 105 -12.20 -8.01 -4.19
CA MET A 105 -11.38 -8.58 -3.13
C MET A 105 -9.93 -8.69 -3.60
N ILE A 106 -9.03 -7.90 -3.04
CA ILE A 106 -7.62 -7.82 -3.45
C ILE A 106 -6.70 -8.34 -2.34
N LEU A 107 -5.69 -9.09 -2.72
CA LEU A 107 -4.59 -9.50 -1.85
C LEU A 107 -3.28 -8.85 -2.31
N ASP A 108 -2.56 -8.21 -1.40
CA ASP A 108 -1.14 -7.91 -1.54
C ASP A 108 -0.37 -8.87 -0.62
N LEU A 109 0.30 -9.86 -1.22
CA LEU A 109 0.80 -11.04 -0.50
C LEU A 109 2.15 -10.81 0.20
N CYS A 110 2.97 -9.87 -0.30
CA CYS A 110 4.28 -9.49 0.24
C CYS A 110 4.34 -7.96 0.43
N ALA A 111 3.40 -7.43 1.22
CA ALA A 111 2.92 -6.06 1.10
C ALA A 111 3.84 -4.97 1.67
N ALA A 112 4.71 -5.28 2.64
CA ALA A 112 5.46 -4.23 3.33
C ALA A 112 6.52 -3.55 2.44
N PRO A 113 6.65 -2.24 2.55
CA PRO A 113 6.09 -1.34 3.57
C PRO A 113 4.68 -0.80 3.28
N GLY A 114 4.01 -1.16 2.18
CA GLY A 114 2.63 -0.79 1.88
C GLY A 114 2.43 0.08 0.64
N GLY A 115 3.47 0.28 -0.18
CA GLY A 115 3.37 1.11 -1.38
C GLY A 115 2.33 0.58 -2.38
N LYS A 116 2.37 -0.72 -2.72
CA LYS A 116 1.44 -1.38 -3.63
C LYS A 116 0.06 -1.56 -3.01
N SER A 117 0.00 -1.95 -1.71
CA SER A 117 -1.25 -2.01 -0.95
C SER A 117 -2.03 -0.70 -0.96
N THR A 118 -1.36 0.42 -0.67
CA THR A 118 -2.02 1.73 -0.59
C THR A 118 -2.42 2.26 -1.97
N GLN A 119 -1.74 1.86 -3.03
CA GLN A 119 -2.13 2.11 -4.42
C GLN A 119 -3.39 1.33 -4.78
N ALA A 120 -3.42 0.03 -4.47
CA ALA A 120 -4.59 -0.82 -4.68
C ALA A 120 -5.81 -0.30 -3.91
N ALA A 121 -5.63 0.07 -2.63
CA ALA A 121 -6.70 0.63 -1.80
C ALA A 121 -7.29 1.93 -2.36
N ALA A 122 -6.45 2.83 -2.90
CA ALA A 122 -6.92 4.07 -3.51
C ALA A 122 -7.82 3.79 -4.72
N ARG A 123 -7.48 2.79 -5.54
CA ARG A 123 -8.28 2.38 -6.72
C ARG A 123 -9.58 1.65 -6.33
N LEU A 124 -9.58 0.91 -5.22
CA LEU A 124 -10.81 0.34 -4.66
C LEU A 124 -11.82 1.40 -4.18
N GLY A 125 -11.40 2.64 -3.98
CA GLY A 125 -12.31 3.73 -3.60
C GLY A 125 -13.01 3.55 -2.25
N GLY A 126 -12.52 2.65 -1.40
CA GLY A 126 -13.15 2.32 -0.10
C GLY A 126 -14.20 1.21 -0.17
N GLU A 127 -14.42 0.61 -1.34
CA GLU A 127 -15.35 -0.51 -1.56
C GLU A 127 -14.58 -1.84 -1.68
N GLY A 128 -15.27 -2.98 -1.42
CA GLY A 128 -14.63 -4.30 -1.41
C GLY A 128 -13.65 -4.49 -0.24
N LEU A 129 -12.63 -5.33 -0.45
CA LEU A 129 -11.68 -5.72 0.60
C LEU A 129 -10.26 -5.71 0.08
N LEU A 130 -9.33 -5.11 0.85
CA LEU A 130 -7.90 -5.30 0.69
C LEU A 130 -7.36 -6.14 1.84
N VAL A 131 -6.75 -7.28 1.55
CA VAL A 131 -5.91 -8.02 2.50
C VAL A 131 -4.45 -7.75 2.17
N SER A 132 -3.70 -7.20 3.13
CA SER A 132 -2.27 -6.93 2.99
C SER A 132 -1.49 -7.81 3.95
N ASN A 133 -0.67 -8.70 3.43
CA ASN A 133 0.10 -9.65 4.22
C ASN A 133 1.59 -9.35 4.22
N GLU A 134 2.24 -9.57 5.34
CA GLU A 134 3.70 -9.53 5.46
C GLU A 134 4.18 -10.57 6.48
N ILE A 135 5.12 -11.42 6.09
CA ILE A 135 5.63 -12.49 6.93
C ILE A 135 6.49 -11.98 8.10
N HIS A 136 7.21 -10.86 7.91
CA HIS A 136 8.10 -10.29 8.92
C HIS A 136 7.35 -9.36 9.89
N PRO A 137 7.27 -9.69 11.20
CA PRO A 137 6.45 -8.92 12.16
C PRO A 137 6.78 -7.44 12.26
N ALA A 138 8.07 -7.08 12.17
CA ALA A 138 8.50 -5.68 12.23
C ALA A 138 8.04 -4.89 10.99
N ARG A 139 8.14 -5.49 9.79
CA ARG A 139 7.69 -4.89 8.53
C ARG A 139 6.15 -4.82 8.47
N ALA A 140 5.45 -5.84 8.99
CA ALA A 140 3.98 -5.83 9.07
C ALA A 140 3.44 -4.69 9.94
N LYS A 141 4.16 -4.27 10.99
CA LYS A 141 3.82 -3.07 11.78
C LYS A 141 3.95 -1.79 10.95
N ILE A 142 5.01 -1.65 10.16
CA ILE A 142 5.21 -0.51 9.26
C ILE A 142 4.10 -0.47 8.21
N LEU A 143 3.75 -1.62 7.62
CA LEU A 143 2.62 -1.75 6.70
C LEU A 143 1.32 -1.26 7.35
N SER A 144 0.99 -1.73 8.56
CA SER A 144 -0.21 -1.30 9.30
C SER A 144 -0.24 0.21 9.56
N GLN A 145 0.92 0.82 9.88
CA GLN A 145 1.04 2.27 10.06
C GLN A 145 0.81 3.04 8.75
N ASN A 146 1.30 2.54 7.62
CA ASN A 146 1.05 3.17 6.33
C ASN A 146 -0.41 3.02 5.86
N ILE A 147 -1.06 1.88 6.09
CA ILE A 147 -2.51 1.70 5.88
C ILE A 147 -3.29 2.72 6.70
N GLU A 148 -2.92 2.93 7.96
CA GLU A 148 -3.52 3.94 8.83
C GLU A 148 -3.32 5.36 8.31
N ARG A 149 -2.06 5.74 8.02
CA ARG A 149 -1.71 7.08 7.55
C ARG A 149 -2.44 7.46 6.26
N MET A 150 -2.64 6.50 5.36
CA MET A 150 -3.38 6.73 4.12
C MET A 150 -4.91 6.76 4.31
N GLY A 151 -5.43 6.53 5.52
CA GLY A 151 -6.85 6.62 5.83
C GLY A 151 -7.71 5.52 5.21
N ILE A 152 -7.14 4.35 4.99
CA ILE A 152 -7.81 3.24 4.31
C ILE A 152 -8.82 2.57 5.27
N ARG A 153 -10.08 2.47 4.83
CA ARG A 153 -11.20 1.97 5.66
C ARG A 153 -11.45 0.46 5.53
N ASN A 154 -11.15 -0.10 4.36
CA ASN A 154 -11.50 -1.47 3.95
C ASN A 154 -10.28 -2.41 3.85
N ALA A 155 -9.25 -2.18 4.65
CA ALA A 155 -8.04 -3.00 4.65
C ALA A 155 -7.90 -3.84 5.93
N VAL A 156 -7.46 -5.09 5.76
CA VAL A 156 -7.04 -6.02 6.81
C VAL A 156 -5.55 -6.30 6.66
N VAL A 157 -4.79 -6.18 7.75
CA VAL A 157 -3.34 -6.48 7.76
C VAL A 157 -3.09 -7.77 8.51
N THR A 158 -2.46 -8.73 7.83
CA THR A 158 -2.06 -10.02 8.39
C THR A 158 -0.53 -10.15 8.50
N ASN A 159 -0.08 -10.97 9.44
CA ASN A 159 1.33 -11.31 9.59
C ASN A 159 1.49 -12.84 9.53
N GLU A 160 1.36 -13.40 8.34
CA GLU A 160 1.31 -14.83 8.12
C GLU A 160 2.24 -15.29 6.98
N ASP A 161 2.56 -16.57 7.02
CA ASP A 161 3.11 -17.31 5.90
C ASP A 161 2.05 -17.48 4.80
N SER A 162 2.45 -17.38 3.52
CA SER A 162 1.52 -17.49 2.38
C SER A 162 0.77 -18.83 2.34
N GLY A 163 1.43 -19.93 2.67
CA GLY A 163 0.80 -21.27 2.71
C GLY A 163 -0.25 -21.39 3.82
N ARG A 164 -0.13 -20.60 4.90
CA ARG A 164 -1.18 -20.58 5.93
C ARG A 164 -2.42 -19.82 5.47
N LEU A 165 -2.26 -18.77 4.68
CA LEU A 165 -3.37 -17.99 4.14
C LEU A 165 -4.26 -18.81 3.20
N THR A 166 -3.72 -19.79 2.46
CA THR A 166 -4.50 -20.62 1.54
C THR A 166 -5.66 -21.34 2.21
N LYS A 167 -5.52 -21.70 3.50
CA LYS A 167 -6.56 -22.39 4.30
C LYS A 167 -7.78 -21.50 4.57
N TYR A 168 -7.63 -20.17 4.49
CA TYR A 168 -8.69 -19.19 4.77
C TYR A 168 -9.26 -18.58 3.49
N PHE A 169 -8.42 -18.45 2.47
CA PHE A 169 -8.72 -17.66 1.28
C PHE A 169 -8.73 -18.47 -0.03
N LEU A 170 -9.00 -19.77 0.03
CA LEU A 170 -9.09 -20.59 -1.18
C LEU A 170 -10.07 -19.99 -2.20
N ALA A 171 -9.63 -19.74 -3.44
CA ALA A 171 -10.40 -19.14 -4.53
C ALA A 171 -11.23 -17.90 -4.06
N PHE A 172 -10.57 -16.96 -3.39
CA PHE A 172 -11.25 -15.84 -2.73
C PHE A 172 -11.05 -14.50 -3.41
N PHE A 173 -9.84 -14.22 -3.91
CA PHE A 173 -9.48 -12.90 -4.43
C PHE A 173 -9.80 -12.75 -5.91
N ASP A 174 -10.25 -11.55 -6.29
CA ASP A 174 -10.44 -11.14 -7.67
C ASP A 174 -9.11 -10.68 -8.29
N GLY A 175 -8.21 -10.17 -7.45
CA GLY A 175 -6.87 -9.77 -7.86
C GLY A 175 -5.82 -10.04 -6.76
N ILE A 176 -4.62 -10.45 -7.18
CA ILE A 176 -3.49 -10.66 -6.26
C ILE A 176 -2.25 -9.94 -6.78
N ILE A 177 -1.58 -9.21 -5.89
CA ILE A 177 -0.23 -8.67 -6.10
C ILE A 177 0.76 -9.59 -5.37
N VAL A 178 1.74 -10.09 -6.11
CA VAL A 178 2.91 -10.79 -5.61
C VAL A 178 4.15 -9.95 -5.93
N ASP A 179 4.42 -8.93 -5.11
CA ASP A 179 5.70 -8.22 -5.14
C ASP A 179 6.73 -9.06 -4.37
N ALA A 180 7.33 -9.98 -5.09
CA ALA A 180 8.03 -11.09 -4.49
C ALA A 180 9.35 -10.67 -3.81
N PRO A 181 9.71 -11.25 -2.66
CA PRO A 181 11.04 -11.09 -2.13
C PRO A 181 12.07 -11.61 -3.14
N CYS A 182 12.99 -10.74 -3.54
CA CYS A 182 13.94 -10.98 -4.63
C CYS A 182 15.38 -10.63 -4.23
N SER A 183 16.33 -10.86 -5.11
CA SER A 183 17.75 -10.51 -4.91
C SER A 183 18.01 -9.00 -4.88
N GLY A 184 17.05 -8.17 -5.29
CA GLY A 184 17.05 -6.73 -5.05
C GLY A 184 18.05 -5.92 -5.88
N GLU A 185 18.37 -6.32 -7.08
CA GLU A 185 19.38 -5.66 -7.93
C GLU A 185 19.02 -4.23 -8.33
N GLY A 186 17.72 -3.93 -8.47
CA GLY A 186 17.21 -2.56 -8.64
C GLY A 186 17.32 -1.70 -7.37
N MET A 187 17.73 -2.29 -6.23
CA MET A 187 17.95 -1.57 -4.99
C MET A 187 19.41 -1.17 -4.76
N PHE A 188 20.35 -1.58 -5.61
CA PHE A 188 21.78 -1.36 -5.41
C PHE A 188 22.16 0.11 -5.26
N ARG A 189 21.44 1.03 -5.89
CA ARG A 189 21.63 2.48 -5.70
C ARG A 189 21.12 2.99 -4.34
N LYS A 190 20.21 2.27 -3.71
CA LYS A 190 19.53 2.69 -2.47
C LYS A 190 20.08 2.04 -1.22
N ASP A 191 20.54 0.81 -1.33
CA ASP A 191 20.88 -0.04 -0.19
C ASP A 191 22.20 -0.78 -0.43
N GLU A 192 23.24 -0.37 0.26
CA GLU A 192 24.55 -1.03 0.22
C GLU A 192 24.47 -2.47 0.73
N THR A 193 23.51 -2.78 1.60
CA THR A 193 23.30 -4.15 2.10
C THR A 193 22.85 -5.05 0.95
N ALA A 194 22.00 -4.56 0.05
CA ALA A 194 21.59 -5.32 -1.14
C ALA A 194 22.79 -5.70 -2.02
N VAL A 195 23.78 -4.82 -2.15
CA VAL A 195 25.02 -5.10 -2.91
C VAL A 195 25.87 -6.16 -2.21
N THR A 196 26.05 -6.03 -0.89
CA THR A 196 26.96 -6.91 -0.10
C THR A 196 26.39 -8.31 0.12
N GLU A 197 25.08 -8.44 0.22
CA GLU A 197 24.38 -9.73 0.40
C GLU A 197 24.07 -10.45 -0.93
N TRP A 198 24.27 -9.76 -2.06
CA TRP A 198 23.98 -10.33 -3.35
C TRP A 198 24.99 -11.44 -3.75
N SER A 199 24.48 -12.53 -4.26
CA SER A 199 25.28 -13.59 -4.88
C SER A 199 24.42 -14.38 -5.88
N PRO A 200 24.99 -15.13 -6.83
CA PRO A 200 24.25 -16.03 -7.71
C PRO A 200 23.46 -17.10 -6.91
N GLU A 201 23.96 -17.52 -5.77
CA GLU A 201 23.28 -18.44 -4.84
C GLU A 201 22.03 -17.80 -4.24
N ASN A 202 22.12 -16.50 -3.86
CA ASN A 202 20.98 -15.76 -3.33
C ASN A 202 19.89 -15.59 -4.39
N VAL A 203 20.25 -15.30 -5.66
CA VAL A 203 19.33 -15.26 -6.79
C VAL A 203 18.54 -16.57 -6.91
N ARG A 204 19.23 -17.73 -6.96
CA ARG A 204 18.59 -19.05 -7.03
C ARG A 204 17.68 -19.35 -5.83
N ARG A 205 18.10 -18.94 -4.63
CA ARG A 205 17.29 -19.11 -3.40
C ARG A 205 16.03 -18.27 -3.45
N CYS A 206 16.13 -17.03 -3.94
CA CYS A 206 14.96 -16.16 -4.14
C CYS A 206 14.00 -16.74 -5.18
N ALA A 207 14.51 -17.19 -6.33
CA ALA A 207 13.69 -17.85 -7.37
C ALA A 207 12.90 -19.06 -6.84
N GLY A 208 13.53 -19.90 -6.01
CA GLY A 208 12.84 -21.04 -5.37
C GLY A 208 11.71 -20.59 -4.43
N ARG A 209 11.94 -19.53 -3.62
CA ARG A 209 10.91 -18.97 -2.73
C ARG A 209 9.77 -18.31 -3.49
N GLN A 210 10.08 -17.65 -4.58
CA GLN A 210 9.08 -17.00 -5.43
C GLN A 210 8.13 -18.02 -6.04
N GLN A 211 8.64 -19.18 -6.47
CA GLN A 211 7.80 -20.26 -6.97
C GLN A 211 6.78 -20.71 -5.93
N GLU A 212 7.22 -20.95 -4.67
CA GLU A 212 6.32 -21.35 -3.58
C GLU A 212 5.24 -20.28 -3.32
N ILE A 213 5.60 -18.99 -3.36
CA ILE A 213 4.65 -17.88 -3.16
C ILE A 213 3.63 -17.83 -4.31
N LEU A 214 4.06 -18.04 -5.55
CA LEU A 214 3.19 -18.08 -6.73
C LEU A 214 2.19 -19.25 -6.65
N GLU A 215 2.64 -20.44 -6.26
CA GLU A 215 1.77 -21.61 -6.01
C GLU A 215 0.65 -21.28 -5.00
N ASN A 216 1.02 -20.65 -3.88
CA ASN A 216 0.05 -20.26 -2.86
C ASN A 216 -0.92 -19.17 -3.38
N ALA A 217 -0.42 -18.22 -4.17
CA ALA A 217 -1.26 -17.20 -4.80
C ALA A 217 -2.27 -17.80 -5.79
N ALA A 218 -1.83 -18.77 -6.61
CA ALA A 218 -2.70 -19.48 -7.55
C ALA A 218 -3.88 -20.17 -6.86
N MET A 219 -3.68 -20.76 -5.68
CA MET A 219 -4.74 -21.39 -4.89
C MET A 219 -5.76 -20.37 -4.36
N MET A 220 -5.31 -19.15 -4.03
CA MET A 220 -6.15 -18.12 -3.43
C MET A 220 -6.89 -17.26 -4.47
N LEU A 221 -6.45 -17.25 -5.72
CA LEU A 221 -7.07 -16.51 -6.81
C LEU A 221 -8.31 -17.24 -7.33
N LYS A 222 -9.40 -16.51 -7.52
CA LYS A 222 -10.61 -17.03 -8.21
C LYS A 222 -10.30 -17.36 -9.67
N PRO A 223 -11.00 -18.29 -10.29
CA PRO A 223 -11.13 -18.33 -11.75
C PRO A 223 -11.64 -16.99 -12.28
N GLY A 224 -11.08 -16.51 -13.39
CA GLY A 224 -11.33 -15.16 -13.93
C GLY A 224 -10.53 -14.05 -13.25
N GLY A 225 -9.87 -14.32 -12.13
CA GLY A 225 -9.06 -13.35 -11.40
C GLY A 225 -7.73 -13.00 -12.09
N ARG A 226 -7.14 -11.87 -11.65
CA ARG A 226 -5.87 -11.35 -12.17
C ARG A 226 -4.76 -11.51 -11.12
N LEU A 227 -3.59 -11.93 -11.55
CA LEU A 227 -2.39 -12.00 -10.72
C LEU A 227 -1.30 -11.13 -11.33
N VAL A 228 -0.76 -10.19 -10.57
CA VAL A 228 0.46 -9.48 -10.95
C VAL A 228 1.62 -10.02 -10.12
N TYR A 229 2.60 -10.56 -10.81
CA TYR A 229 3.90 -10.88 -10.25
C TYR A 229 4.87 -9.74 -10.54
N SER A 230 5.66 -9.33 -9.55
CA SER A 230 6.68 -8.29 -9.74
C SER A 230 7.90 -8.53 -8.87
N THR A 231 9.05 -8.03 -9.34
CA THR A 231 10.33 -8.02 -8.63
C THR A 231 11.05 -6.70 -8.85
N CYS A 232 11.97 -6.36 -7.95
CA CYS A 232 12.93 -5.28 -8.15
C CYS A 232 14.33 -5.83 -8.49
N THR A 233 14.42 -6.88 -9.31
CA THR A 233 15.68 -7.45 -9.80
C THR A 233 15.73 -7.44 -11.32
N PHE A 234 16.91 -7.76 -11.88
CA PHE A 234 17.11 -7.94 -13.32
C PHE A 234 17.42 -9.39 -13.68
N ALA A 235 17.49 -10.27 -12.67
CA ALA A 235 17.84 -11.68 -12.85
C ALA A 235 16.72 -12.42 -13.58
N SER A 236 17.02 -12.98 -14.74
CA SER A 236 16.05 -13.76 -15.53
C SER A 236 15.51 -14.98 -14.77
N GLU A 237 16.30 -15.55 -13.85
CA GLU A 237 15.93 -16.66 -12.99
C GLU A 237 14.72 -16.32 -12.08
N GLU A 238 14.63 -15.04 -11.68
CA GLU A 238 13.57 -14.51 -10.82
C GLU A 238 12.45 -13.85 -11.61
N ASP A 239 12.65 -13.59 -12.90
CA ASP A 239 11.75 -12.88 -13.79
C ASP A 239 11.13 -13.82 -14.84
N GLU A 240 11.62 -13.83 -16.09
CA GLU A 240 11.06 -14.64 -17.19
C GLU A 240 11.04 -16.13 -16.86
N GLN A 241 12.09 -16.66 -16.23
CA GLN A 241 12.14 -18.07 -15.89
C GLN A 241 11.17 -18.43 -14.76
N ALA A 242 10.95 -17.53 -13.82
CA ALA A 242 9.96 -17.74 -12.77
C ALA A 242 8.54 -17.83 -13.35
N ILE A 243 8.20 -16.93 -14.28
CA ILE A 243 6.90 -16.93 -14.96
C ILE A 243 6.78 -18.14 -15.89
N GLY A 244 7.80 -18.48 -16.67
CA GLY A 244 7.76 -19.62 -17.59
C GLY A 244 7.57 -20.96 -16.86
N ARG A 245 8.25 -21.17 -15.73
CA ARG A 245 8.04 -22.35 -14.89
C ARG A 245 6.65 -22.37 -14.25
N PHE A 246 6.15 -21.21 -13.82
CA PHE A 246 4.80 -21.12 -13.27
C PHE A 246 3.74 -21.49 -14.30
N LEU A 247 3.84 -20.98 -15.53
CA LEU A 247 2.90 -21.29 -16.63
C LEU A 247 2.96 -22.76 -17.04
N GLU A 248 4.15 -23.40 -16.98
CA GLU A 248 4.31 -24.83 -17.24
C GLU A 248 3.56 -25.69 -16.18
N ALA A 249 3.61 -25.27 -14.92
CA ALA A 249 2.92 -25.95 -13.82
C ALA A 249 1.42 -25.64 -13.76
N HIS A 250 0.99 -24.48 -14.28
CA HIS A 250 -0.36 -23.95 -14.19
C HIS A 250 -0.95 -23.59 -15.55
N PRO A 251 -1.37 -24.57 -16.36
CA PRO A 251 -1.93 -24.34 -17.70
C PRO A 251 -3.26 -23.56 -17.68
N GLU A 252 -3.87 -23.41 -16.50
CA GLU A 252 -5.04 -22.55 -16.30
C GLU A 252 -4.70 -21.06 -16.22
N PHE A 253 -3.43 -20.68 -16.28
CA PHE A 253 -3.01 -19.27 -16.35
C PHE A 253 -2.52 -18.90 -17.73
N ALA A 254 -2.76 -17.64 -18.12
CA ALA A 254 -2.23 -17.05 -19.33
C ALA A 254 -1.73 -15.63 -19.06
N LEU A 255 -0.65 -15.22 -19.74
CA LEU A 255 -0.18 -13.83 -19.73
C LEU A 255 -1.16 -12.94 -20.49
N GLU A 256 -1.52 -11.82 -19.88
CA GLU A 256 -2.30 -10.75 -20.52
C GLU A 256 -1.36 -9.71 -21.13
N GLU A 257 -1.84 -9.03 -22.20
CA GLU A 257 -1.15 -7.90 -22.79
C GLU A 257 -0.98 -6.77 -21.77
N THR A 258 0.20 -6.20 -21.72
CA THR A 258 0.49 -5.02 -20.93
C THR A 258 0.53 -3.79 -21.83
N PRO A 259 0.02 -2.63 -21.38
CA PRO A 259 0.09 -1.41 -22.18
C PRO A 259 1.54 -1.00 -22.47
N ASP A 260 1.78 -0.51 -23.66
CA ASP A 260 3.05 0.10 -24.03
C ASP A 260 3.18 1.49 -23.39
N TYR A 261 4.23 1.68 -22.62
CA TYR A 261 4.56 2.98 -22.05
C TYR A 261 5.94 3.44 -22.52
N PRO A 262 6.15 4.74 -22.76
CA PRO A 262 7.44 5.27 -23.17
C PRO A 262 8.58 4.85 -22.23
N GLY A 263 9.65 4.28 -22.81
CA GLY A 263 10.83 3.84 -22.07
C GLY A 263 10.74 2.47 -21.40
N LEU A 264 9.57 1.82 -21.33
CA LEU A 264 9.46 0.45 -20.87
C LEU A 264 9.95 -0.52 -21.97
N SER A 265 10.35 -1.70 -21.54
CA SER A 265 10.75 -2.82 -22.40
C SER A 265 9.87 -4.02 -22.10
N HIS A 266 9.84 -4.94 -23.04
CA HIS A 266 9.18 -6.23 -22.87
C HIS A 266 10.12 -7.29 -22.30
N GLY A 267 9.55 -8.34 -21.70
CA GLY A 267 10.31 -9.54 -21.36
C GLY A 267 10.90 -10.21 -22.59
N VAL A 268 11.96 -10.94 -22.39
CA VAL A 268 12.73 -11.57 -23.48
C VAL A 268 12.55 -13.09 -23.44
N PRO A 269 11.81 -13.70 -24.40
CA PRO A 269 11.57 -15.15 -24.40
C PRO A 269 12.85 -15.99 -24.33
N ALA A 270 13.93 -15.52 -24.95
CA ALA A 270 15.23 -16.21 -24.93
C ALA A 270 15.89 -16.27 -23.53
N TRP A 271 15.42 -15.46 -22.56
CA TRP A 271 15.87 -15.50 -21.16
C TRP A 271 14.98 -16.39 -20.29
N GLY A 272 13.88 -16.88 -20.83
CA GLY A 272 12.91 -17.72 -20.13
C GLY A 272 13.34 -19.17 -19.96
N ALA A 273 12.55 -19.94 -19.20
CA ALA A 273 12.59 -21.38 -19.05
C ALA A 273 11.16 -21.90 -18.88
N GLY A 274 10.90 -23.18 -19.22
CA GLY A 274 9.55 -23.71 -19.24
C GLY A 274 8.75 -23.16 -20.44
N VAL A 275 7.54 -22.63 -20.18
CA VAL A 275 6.73 -21.96 -21.20
C VAL A 275 7.30 -20.55 -21.46
N THR A 276 7.79 -20.31 -22.66
CA THR A 276 8.36 -19.02 -23.07
C THR A 276 7.48 -18.23 -24.04
N ASP A 277 6.44 -18.86 -24.58
CA ASP A 277 5.45 -18.20 -25.43
C ASP A 277 4.63 -17.17 -24.63
N GLY A 278 4.56 -15.95 -25.15
CA GLY A 278 3.89 -14.83 -24.46
C GLY A 278 4.74 -14.07 -23.44
N ILE A 279 6.00 -14.47 -23.16
CA ILE A 279 6.90 -13.75 -22.24
C ILE A 279 7.10 -12.27 -22.67
N GLU A 280 7.04 -11.97 -23.94
CA GLU A 280 7.09 -10.60 -24.48
C GLU A 280 5.93 -9.71 -24.01
N LYS A 281 4.88 -10.26 -23.41
CA LYS A 281 3.78 -9.51 -22.78
C LYS A 281 4.15 -8.95 -21.41
N THR A 282 5.24 -9.45 -20.80
CA THR A 282 5.72 -8.94 -19.51
C THR A 282 6.50 -7.64 -19.69
N VAL A 283 6.70 -6.90 -18.60
CA VAL A 283 7.32 -5.58 -18.62
C VAL A 283 8.64 -5.60 -17.87
N ARG A 284 9.67 -4.99 -18.46
CA ARG A 284 10.92 -4.63 -17.80
C ARG A 284 11.12 -3.12 -17.76
N ILE A 285 11.43 -2.60 -16.61
CA ILE A 285 11.77 -1.19 -16.37
C ILE A 285 13.28 -1.13 -16.12
N TRP A 286 14.00 -0.42 -16.99
CA TRP A 286 15.44 -0.30 -16.93
C TRP A 286 15.86 1.11 -16.50
N PRO A 287 16.80 1.28 -15.55
CA PRO A 287 17.20 2.60 -15.04
C PRO A 287 17.93 3.48 -16.05
N HIS A 288 18.40 2.93 -17.15
CA HIS A 288 19.02 3.71 -18.23
C HIS A 288 18.04 4.19 -19.30
N ARG A 289 16.81 3.65 -19.29
CA ARG A 289 15.75 4.00 -20.27
C ARG A 289 14.64 4.88 -19.66
N THR A 290 14.47 4.84 -18.35
CA THR A 290 13.40 5.55 -17.62
C THR A 290 13.91 6.20 -16.35
N GLU A 291 13.10 7.09 -15.77
CA GLU A 291 13.28 7.56 -14.41
C GLU A 291 12.73 6.50 -13.43
N GLY A 292 13.54 5.51 -13.09
CA GLY A 292 13.20 4.41 -12.18
C GLY A 292 14.44 3.63 -11.76
N GLU A 293 14.32 2.88 -10.66
CA GLU A 293 15.45 2.07 -10.14
C GLU A 293 15.53 0.71 -10.83
N GLY A 294 14.45 0.28 -11.44
CA GLY A 294 14.33 -0.99 -12.13
C GLY A 294 13.26 -1.90 -11.52
N HIS A 295 12.50 -2.54 -12.40
CA HIS A 295 11.42 -3.46 -11.99
C HIS A 295 11.11 -4.44 -13.12
N TYR A 296 10.58 -5.60 -12.74
CA TYR A 296 9.93 -6.53 -13.65
C TYR A 296 8.48 -6.71 -13.22
N ALA A 297 7.56 -6.87 -14.18
CA ALA A 297 6.17 -7.17 -13.87
C ALA A 297 5.53 -8.04 -14.96
N ALA A 298 4.71 -9.01 -14.52
CA ALA A 298 3.91 -9.88 -15.37
C ALA A 298 2.47 -9.86 -14.90
N LEU A 299 1.53 -9.63 -15.81
CA LEU A 299 0.09 -9.71 -15.56
C LEU A 299 -0.44 -11.04 -16.10
N LEU A 300 -1.05 -11.83 -15.23
CA LEU A 300 -1.61 -13.14 -15.56
C LEU A 300 -3.12 -13.16 -15.23
N ARG A 301 -3.86 -13.94 -16.02
CA ARG A 301 -5.26 -14.25 -15.76
C ARG A 301 -5.43 -15.74 -15.53
N LYS A 302 -6.19 -16.11 -14.49
CA LYS A 302 -6.61 -17.47 -14.23
C LYS A 302 -7.90 -17.77 -15.00
N THR A 303 -7.90 -18.80 -15.81
CA THR A 303 -9.09 -19.33 -16.49
C THR A 303 -9.82 -20.36 -15.61
N GLY A 304 -11.00 -20.79 -16.02
CA GLY A 304 -11.80 -21.80 -15.32
C GLY A 304 -13.16 -21.28 -14.85
N GLU A 305 -13.97 -22.20 -14.33
CA GLU A 305 -15.30 -21.89 -13.82
C GLU A 305 -15.26 -21.62 -12.31
N PRO A 306 -16.04 -20.65 -11.80
CA PRO A 306 -16.10 -20.36 -10.38
C PRO A 306 -16.63 -21.54 -9.57
N GLU A 307 -15.90 -21.94 -8.54
CA GLU A 307 -16.37 -22.93 -7.57
C GLU A 307 -17.00 -22.26 -6.35
N SER A 308 -18.11 -22.83 -5.87
CA SER A 308 -18.75 -22.36 -4.64
C SER A 308 -17.97 -22.86 -3.41
N VAL A 309 -17.28 -21.96 -2.74
CA VAL A 309 -16.58 -22.24 -1.49
C VAL A 309 -17.39 -21.73 -0.30
N LYS A 310 -17.77 -22.64 0.62
CA LYS A 310 -18.46 -22.22 1.86
C LYS A 310 -17.50 -21.48 2.77
N ARG A 311 -17.87 -20.28 3.21
CA ARG A 311 -17.07 -19.41 4.08
C ARG A 311 -17.79 -19.12 5.38
N LYS A 312 -17.01 -18.89 6.42
CA LYS A 312 -17.49 -18.34 7.69
C LYS A 312 -17.07 -16.87 7.76
N TYR A 313 -17.89 -16.06 8.41
CA TYR A 313 -17.65 -14.63 8.59
C TYR A 313 -17.51 -14.30 10.07
N PRO A 314 -16.77 -13.24 10.43
CA PRO A 314 -16.59 -12.85 11.82
C PRO A 314 -17.94 -12.43 12.43
N ALA A 315 -18.12 -12.77 13.69
CA ALA A 315 -19.29 -12.34 14.44
C ALA A 315 -19.15 -10.88 14.88
N SER A 316 -20.16 -10.07 14.61
CA SER A 316 -20.21 -8.70 15.13
C SER A 316 -20.39 -8.67 16.64
N VAL A 317 -19.88 -7.61 17.29
CA VAL A 317 -20.06 -7.33 18.72
C VAL A 317 -21.54 -7.26 19.07
N LYS A 318 -21.94 -7.93 20.16
CA LYS A 318 -23.33 -7.99 20.64
C LYS A 318 -23.55 -7.29 21.99
N ASP A 319 -22.50 -6.75 22.63
CA ASP A 319 -22.61 -6.05 23.89
C ASP A 319 -23.33 -4.70 23.71
N LYS A 320 -24.60 -4.68 24.11
CA LYS A 320 -25.47 -3.50 23.98
C LYS A 320 -24.97 -2.28 24.77
N LYS A 321 -24.25 -2.50 25.89
CA LYS A 321 -23.71 -1.39 26.69
C LYS A 321 -22.56 -0.72 25.98
N LEU A 322 -21.63 -1.51 25.43
CA LEU A 322 -20.52 -0.97 24.64
C LEU A 322 -21.03 -0.27 23.39
N LEU A 323 -21.97 -0.89 22.66
CA LEU A 323 -22.56 -0.29 21.46
C LEU A 323 -23.28 1.03 21.77
N ALA A 324 -24.01 1.14 22.89
CA ALA A 324 -24.63 2.40 23.27
C ALA A 324 -23.62 3.53 23.52
N VAL A 325 -22.49 3.24 24.18
CA VAL A 325 -21.40 4.22 24.38
C VAL A 325 -20.80 4.66 23.06
N TYR A 326 -20.62 3.73 22.10
CA TYR A 326 -20.14 4.04 20.76
C TYR A 326 -21.16 4.85 19.95
N GLU A 327 -22.45 4.50 20.03
CA GLU A 327 -23.53 5.25 19.36
C GLU A 327 -23.61 6.70 19.86
N ASP A 328 -23.46 6.92 21.17
CA ASP A 328 -23.47 8.28 21.75
C ASP A 328 -22.27 9.09 21.26
N PHE A 329 -21.08 8.49 21.16
CA PHE A 329 -19.93 9.09 20.49
C PHE A 329 -20.24 9.44 19.04
N CYS A 330 -20.84 8.53 18.28
CA CYS A 330 -21.21 8.79 16.87
C CYS A 330 -22.18 9.96 16.73
N LYS A 331 -23.18 10.06 17.61
CA LYS A 331 -24.13 11.19 17.65
C LYS A 331 -23.44 12.52 17.97
N GLU A 332 -22.41 12.51 18.81
CA GLU A 332 -21.63 13.71 19.14
C GLU A 332 -20.82 14.21 17.94
N ILE A 333 -20.15 13.29 17.25
CA ILE A 333 -19.11 13.61 16.28
C ILE A 333 -19.62 13.75 14.85
N PHE A 334 -20.43 12.79 14.37
CA PHE A 334 -20.76 12.69 12.97
C PHE A 334 -22.02 13.46 12.57
N ILE A 335 -22.00 14.03 11.36
CA ILE A 335 -23.19 14.65 10.76
C ILE A 335 -24.24 13.59 10.49
N GLU A 336 -23.83 12.42 10.00
CA GLU A 336 -24.67 11.26 9.70
C GLU A 336 -24.29 10.06 10.59
N PRO A 337 -24.70 10.02 11.89
CA PRO A 337 -24.27 8.97 12.81
C PRO A 337 -24.63 7.55 12.37
N LYS A 338 -25.77 7.39 11.68
CA LYS A 338 -26.25 6.08 11.22
C LYS A 338 -25.30 5.39 10.25
N LYS A 339 -24.56 6.13 9.42
CA LYS A 339 -23.52 5.56 8.51
C LYS A 339 -22.42 4.84 9.26
N TRP A 340 -22.23 5.15 10.53
CA TRP A 340 -21.16 4.63 11.37
C TRP A 340 -21.61 3.54 12.35
N THR A 341 -22.92 3.37 12.53
CA THR A 341 -23.50 2.40 13.47
C THR A 341 -24.32 1.30 12.79
N ALA A 342 -24.87 1.55 11.60
CA ALA A 342 -25.70 0.59 10.88
C ALA A 342 -24.84 -0.30 9.94
N ASP A 343 -25.34 -1.50 9.66
CA ASP A 343 -24.92 -2.42 8.62
C ASP A 343 -23.40 -2.60 8.50
N SER A 344 -22.72 -2.79 9.63
CA SER A 344 -21.27 -2.99 9.65
C SER A 344 -20.87 -4.07 10.65
N THR A 345 -19.89 -4.89 10.27
CA THR A 345 -19.30 -5.89 11.16
C THR A 345 -18.33 -5.21 12.13
N MET A 346 -18.77 -5.05 13.36
CA MET A 346 -17.91 -4.51 14.43
C MET A 346 -17.22 -5.66 15.17
N THR A 347 -15.89 -5.59 15.29
CA THR A 347 -15.08 -6.59 16.00
C THR A 347 -14.27 -5.95 17.12
N MET A 348 -14.01 -6.73 18.17
CA MET A 348 -13.22 -6.29 19.32
C MET A 348 -11.88 -7.01 19.40
N PHE A 349 -10.82 -6.23 19.66
CA PHE A 349 -9.49 -6.73 20.01
C PHE A 349 -9.08 -6.07 21.34
N GLY A 350 -9.22 -6.79 22.45
CA GLY A 350 -9.13 -6.19 23.76
C GLY A 350 -10.21 -5.11 23.94
N ASP A 351 -9.79 -3.91 24.32
CA ASP A 351 -10.70 -2.75 24.47
C ASP A 351 -10.86 -1.93 23.17
N GLN A 352 -10.26 -2.35 22.08
CA GLN A 352 -10.28 -1.63 20.81
C GLN A 352 -11.40 -2.13 19.90
N LEU A 353 -12.18 -1.19 19.37
CA LEU A 353 -13.26 -1.44 18.43
C LEU A 353 -12.76 -1.23 16.97
N TYR A 354 -13.08 -2.18 16.11
CA TYR A 354 -12.79 -2.11 14.68
C TYR A 354 -14.06 -2.27 13.86
N ARG A 355 -14.12 -1.54 12.75
CA ARG A 355 -15.05 -1.80 11.66
C ARG A 355 -14.36 -2.71 10.65
N THR A 356 -14.74 -3.99 10.65
CA THR A 356 -14.18 -5.01 9.75
C THR A 356 -14.97 -5.00 8.45
N PRO A 357 -14.33 -5.08 7.26
CA PRO A 357 -15.03 -5.24 5.99
C PRO A 357 -15.94 -6.48 6.01
N GLU A 358 -17.14 -6.36 5.44
CA GLU A 358 -18.16 -7.43 5.50
C GLU A 358 -17.75 -8.67 4.71
N GLU A 359 -16.93 -8.49 3.67
CA GLU A 359 -16.38 -9.54 2.82
C GLU A 359 -15.31 -10.38 3.52
N MET A 360 -14.74 -9.85 4.62
CA MET A 360 -13.66 -10.52 5.33
C MET A 360 -14.14 -11.84 5.97
N VAL A 361 -13.46 -12.93 5.64
CA VAL A 361 -13.71 -14.25 6.24
C VAL A 361 -13.34 -14.29 7.73
N ASP A 362 -13.85 -15.27 8.47
CA ASP A 362 -13.48 -15.49 9.87
C ASP A 362 -11.96 -15.74 9.98
N PHE A 363 -11.30 -14.82 10.67
CA PHE A 363 -9.85 -14.78 10.83
C PHE A 363 -9.39 -15.42 12.16
N LYS A 364 -10.25 -16.17 12.83
CA LYS A 364 -9.88 -16.89 14.06
C LYS A 364 -8.73 -17.86 13.77
N GLY A 365 -7.61 -17.63 14.45
CA GLY A 365 -6.38 -18.43 14.28
C GLY A 365 -5.36 -17.82 13.31
N LEU A 366 -5.69 -16.74 12.60
CA LEU A 366 -4.71 -15.90 11.90
C LEU A 366 -4.08 -14.87 12.83
N ARG A 367 -2.83 -14.52 12.57
CA ARG A 367 -2.17 -13.35 13.18
C ARG A 367 -2.58 -12.09 12.42
N VAL A 368 -3.60 -11.42 12.93
CA VAL A 368 -4.12 -10.18 12.35
C VAL A 368 -3.62 -9.01 13.18
N LEU A 369 -2.94 -8.05 12.55
CA LEU A 369 -2.49 -6.81 13.16
C LEU A 369 -3.55 -5.73 13.12
N ARG A 370 -4.34 -5.71 12.03
CA ARG A 370 -5.41 -4.75 11.79
C ARG A 370 -6.58 -5.47 11.12
N PRO A 371 -7.70 -5.69 11.83
CA PRO A 371 -8.86 -6.40 11.26
C PRO A 371 -9.84 -5.48 10.49
N GLY A 372 -9.42 -4.29 10.13
CA GLY A 372 -10.21 -3.25 9.48
C GLY A 372 -9.86 -1.86 9.99
N LEU A 373 -10.79 -0.90 9.85
CA LEU A 373 -10.63 0.44 10.40
C LEU A 373 -10.77 0.42 11.92
N GLN A 374 -9.72 0.83 12.63
CA GLN A 374 -9.79 1.03 14.07
C GLN A 374 -10.66 2.26 14.37
N MET A 375 -11.76 2.04 15.05
CA MET A 375 -12.70 3.12 15.44
C MET A 375 -12.22 3.88 16.67
N GLY A 376 -11.70 3.17 17.65
CA GLY A 376 -11.23 3.72 18.91
C GLY A 376 -11.19 2.67 20.01
N GLU A 377 -11.10 3.13 21.25
CA GLU A 377 -11.06 2.26 22.41
C GLU A 377 -12.11 2.63 23.48
N PHE A 378 -12.63 1.61 24.14
CA PHE A 378 -13.51 1.80 25.28
C PHE A 378 -12.68 2.05 26.56
N LYS A 379 -12.89 3.20 27.16
CA LYS A 379 -12.42 3.52 28.52
C LYS A 379 -13.61 3.48 29.47
N LYS A 380 -13.36 3.50 30.77
CA LYS A 380 -14.43 3.51 31.76
C LYS A 380 -15.47 4.61 31.44
N ASN A 381 -16.66 4.20 31.00
CA ASN A 381 -17.82 5.04 30.67
C ASN A 381 -17.61 6.04 29.48
N ARG A 382 -16.67 5.86 28.63
CA ARG A 382 -16.48 6.71 27.44
C ARG A 382 -15.80 5.96 26.29
N PHE A 383 -15.99 6.46 25.08
CA PHE A 383 -15.27 6.05 23.90
C PHE A 383 -14.21 7.09 23.52
N GLU A 384 -12.99 6.66 23.23
CA GLU A 384 -11.90 7.51 22.75
C GLU A 384 -11.59 7.14 21.30
N PRO A 385 -11.76 8.09 20.34
CA PRO A 385 -11.55 7.81 18.93
C PRO A 385 -10.07 7.55 18.62
N SER A 386 -9.81 6.64 17.69
CA SER A 386 -8.46 6.33 17.23
C SER A 386 -7.94 7.39 16.26
N HIS A 387 -6.63 7.46 16.12
CA HIS A 387 -5.99 8.26 15.09
C HIS A 387 -6.33 7.76 13.69
N ALA A 388 -6.45 6.44 13.52
CA ALA A 388 -6.86 5.80 12.27
C ALA A 388 -8.24 6.31 11.80
N LEU A 389 -9.19 6.47 12.73
CA LEU A 389 -10.50 7.04 12.39
C LEU A 389 -10.36 8.47 11.92
N ALA A 390 -9.56 9.32 12.59
CA ALA A 390 -9.36 10.70 12.14
C ALA A 390 -8.84 10.77 10.70
N LEU A 391 -7.79 10.00 10.39
CA LEU A 391 -7.19 10.00 9.05
C LEU A 391 -8.12 9.44 7.97
N ALA A 392 -9.05 8.57 8.34
CA ALA A 392 -10.03 7.99 7.43
C ALA A 392 -11.23 8.91 7.14
N LEU A 393 -11.44 9.97 7.94
CA LEU A 393 -12.56 10.90 7.80
C LEU A 393 -12.26 12.02 6.80
N HIS A 394 -13.32 12.47 6.12
CA HIS A 394 -13.33 13.76 5.45
C HIS A 394 -13.90 14.83 6.40
N PRO A 395 -13.42 16.09 6.39
CA PRO A 395 -13.95 17.15 7.25
C PRO A 395 -15.47 17.36 7.15
N SER A 396 -16.09 17.09 5.99
CA SER A 396 -17.53 17.17 5.79
C SER A 396 -18.35 16.06 6.47
N GLU A 397 -17.70 15.03 7.04
CA GLU A 397 -18.38 13.94 7.77
C GLU A 397 -18.58 14.27 9.25
N VAL A 398 -17.92 15.30 9.79
CA VAL A 398 -17.91 15.63 11.21
C VAL A 398 -18.55 16.98 11.51
N LYS A 399 -19.15 17.09 12.69
CA LYS A 399 -19.80 18.34 13.14
C LYS A 399 -18.82 19.44 13.52
N GLN A 400 -17.61 19.08 13.95
CA GLN A 400 -16.59 20.03 14.35
C GLN A 400 -15.26 19.69 13.66
N ASN A 401 -14.72 20.68 12.95
CA ASN A 401 -13.40 20.61 12.34
C ASN A 401 -12.63 21.91 12.62
N VAL A 402 -11.34 21.81 12.88
CA VAL A 402 -10.40 22.94 12.90
C VAL A 402 -9.46 22.75 11.72
N ASN A 403 -9.58 23.64 10.74
CA ASN A 403 -8.76 23.57 9.52
C ASN A 403 -7.57 24.52 9.64
N LEU A 404 -6.37 23.98 9.62
CA LEU A 404 -5.11 24.72 9.71
C LEU A 404 -4.52 24.88 8.31
N SER A 405 -3.75 25.93 8.07
CA SER A 405 -2.93 26.04 6.86
C SER A 405 -1.65 25.21 7.01
N ALA A 406 -1.16 24.60 5.93
CA ALA A 406 0.08 23.82 5.96
C ALA A 406 1.29 24.66 6.43
N ASP A 407 1.32 25.94 6.07
CA ASP A 407 2.43 26.85 6.41
C ASP A 407 2.24 27.56 7.75
N ALA A 408 1.11 27.34 8.44
CA ALA A 408 0.83 27.99 9.71
C ALA A 408 1.68 27.41 10.85
N PRO A 409 2.19 28.23 11.78
CA PRO A 409 2.93 27.76 12.96
C PRO A 409 2.09 26.84 13.83
N GLU A 410 0.77 26.97 13.84
CA GLU A 410 -0.19 26.12 14.53
C GLU A 410 -0.15 24.67 14.02
N THR A 411 0.07 24.46 12.72
CA THR A 411 0.22 23.11 12.12
C THR A 411 1.50 22.44 12.64
N ALA A 412 2.60 23.16 12.67
CA ALA A 412 3.85 22.66 13.24
C ALA A 412 3.68 22.37 14.76
N ALA A 413 3.03 23.25 15.50
CA ALA A 413 2.71 23.07 16.91
C ALA A 413 1.83 21.83 17.14
N TYR A 414 0.81 21.62 16.30
CA TYR A 414 -0.02 20.44 16.36
C TYR A 414 0.79 19.15 16.13
N LEU A 415 1.64 19.10 15.14
CA LEU A 415 2.50 17.94 14.84
C LEU A 415 3.55 17.67 15.94
N ARG A 416 3.95 18.68 16.72
CA ARG A 416 4.78 18.51 17.94
C ARG A 416 3.98 18.05 19.16
N GLY A 417 2.65 18.08 19.10
CA GLY A 417 1.78 17.68 20.20
C GLY A 417 1.47 18.81 21.19
N GLU A 418 1.64 20.06 20.78
CA GLU A 418 1.39 21.27 21.60
C GLU A 418 -0.10 21.63 21.58
N THR A 419 -0.54 22.36 22.60
CA THR A 419 -1.88 22.96 22.68
C THR A 419 -1.93 24.17 21.74
N ILE A 420 -3.03 24.32 21.00
CA ILE A 420 -3.24 25.43 20.06
C ILE A 420 -4.28 26.40 20.65
N GLN A 421 -4.05 27.70 20.50
CA GLN A 421 -5.05 28.74 20.75
C GLN A 421 -5.99 28.81 19.54
N LEU A 422 -7.29 28.82 19.80
CA LEU A 422 -8.33 28.88 18.78
C LEU A 422 -8.82 30.34 18.64
N SER A 423 -9.31 30.67 17.44
CA SER A 423 -10.09 31.85 17.19
C SER A 423 -11.41 31.83 18.00
N GLU A 424 -12.09 32.97 18.13
CA GLU A 424 -13.42 33.00 18.77
C GLU A 424 -14.43 32.14 18.00
N GLU A 425 -14.34 32.11 16.67
CA GLU A 425 -15.21 31.33 15.80
C GLU A 425 -15.02 29.81 15.98
N ASP A 426 -13.78 29.39 16.26
CA ASP A 426 -13.41 28.00 16.48
C ASP A 426 -13.58 27.55 17.95
N ALA A 427 -13.89 28.45 18.86
CA ALA A 427 -14.07 28.13 20.27
C ALA A 427 -15.22 27.11 20.46
N GLY A 428 -15.09 26.26 21.48
CA GLY A 428 -16.10 25.23 21.71
C GLY A 428 -15.70 24.19 22.74
N LYS A 429 -16.44 23.08 22.76
CA LYS A 429 -16.17 21.94 23.66
C LYS A 429 -16.31 20.62 22.92
N GLY A 430 -15.60 19.60 23.37
CA GLY A 430 -15.70 18.22 22.88
C GLY A 430 -14.64 17.88 21.85
N TRP A 431 -14.77 16.70 21.28
CA TRP A 431 -13.89 16.23 20.21
C TRP A 431 -14.10 17.02 18.93
N CYS A 432 -13.01 17.33 18.23
CA CYS A 432 -13.04 17.88 16.89
C CYS A 432 -11.95 17.25 16.03
N LEU A 433 -12.24 17.12 14.74
CA LEU A 433 -11.25 16.76 13.74
C LEU A 433 -10.30 17.95 13.56
N VAL A 434 -9.03 17.67 13.36
CA VAL A 434 -8.04 18.65 12.92
C VAL A 434 -7.66 18.29 11.50
N SER A 435 -7.71 19.25 10.59
CA SER A 435 -7.31 19.10 9.21
C SER A 435 -6.26 20.15 8.83
N VAL A 436 -5.52 19.87 7.77
CA VAL A 436 -4.58 20.77 7.13
C VAL A 436 -5.01 20.98 5.68
N ASP A 437 -5.36 22.22 5.31
CA ASP A 437 -5.89 22.60 4.00
C ASP A 437 -7.00 21.64 3.51
N GLY A 438 -7.90 21.23 4.42
CA GLY A 438 -9.00 20.33 4.17
C GLY A 438 -8.65 18.83 4.27
N TYR A 439 -7.40 18.44 4.48
CA TYR A 439 -6.98 17.05 4.64
C TYR A 439 -6.92 16.66 6.13
N SER A 440 -7.64 15.63 6.51
CA SER A 440 -7.69 15.16 7.90
C SER A 440 -6.32 14.76 8.43
N LEU A 441 -5.95 15.30 9.60
CA LEU A 441 -4.62 15.15 10.19
C LEU A 441 -4.67 14.43 11.56
N GLY A 442 -5.75 14.55 12.32
CA GLY A 442 -5.88 13.91 13.62
C GLY A 442 -7.02 14.47 14.47
N TRP A 443 -7.01 14.15 15.75
CA TRP A 443 -8.00 14.61 16.71
C TRP A 443 -7.47 15.71 17.61
N GLY A 444 -8.35 16.62 17.98
CA GLY A 444 -8.20 17.54 19.10
C GLY A 444 -9.42 17.52 20.00
N LYS A 445 -9.29 18.12 21.17
CA LYS A 445 -10.42 18.33 22.08
C LYS A 445 -10.52 19.80 22.47
N LYS A 446 -11.60 20.43 22.05
CA LYS A 446 -11.87 21.84 22.34
C LYS A 446 -12.22 22.03 23.81
N SER A 447 -11.69 23.08 24.43
CA SER A 447 -11.97 23.50 25.80
C SER A 447 -11.93 25.04 25.88
N GLY A 448 -13.08 25.68 25.62
CA GLY A 448 -13.13 27.13 25.41
C GLY A 448 -12.35 27.56 24.18
N GLY A 449 -11.47 28.54 24.33
CA GLY A 449 -10.59 29.04 23.25
C GLY A 449 -9.31 28.22 23.03
N THR A 450 -9.21 26.98 23.53
CA THR A 450 -8.02 26.15 23.36
C THR A 450 -8.35 24.79 22.73
N LEU A 451 -7.44 24.25 21.92
CA LEU A 451 -7.45 22.91 21.40
C LEU A 451 -6.40 22.06 22.13
N LYS A 452 -6.85 21.13 22.95
CA LYS A 452 -5.98 20.10 23.53
C LYS A 452 -5.61 19.10 22.45
N ASN A 453 -4.33 18.91 22.27
CA ASN A 453 -3.78 18.06 21.24
C ASN A 453 -3.93 16.56 21.55
N HIS A 454 -4.48 15.79 20.61
CA HIS A 454 -4.60 14.33 20.67
C HIS A 454 -3.79 13.62 19.56
N TYR A 455 -2.83 14.31 18.95
CA TYR A 455 -1.91 13.69 18.01
C TYR A 455 -1.04 12.64 18.72
N PRO A 456 -0.89 11.42 18.16
CA PRO A 456 -0.22 10.32 18.85
C PRO A 456 1.22 10.65 19.24
N LYS A 457 1.61 10.35 20.47
CA LYS A 457 2.94 10.66 21.00
C LYS A 457 4.06 10.08 20.14
N GLY A 458 3.88 8.86 19.61
CA GLY A 458 4.86 8.17 18.78
C GLY A 458 5.04 8.73 17.36
N LEU A 459 4.14 9.63 16.92
CA LEU A 459 4.18 10.26 15.59
C LEU A 459 4.64 11.72 15.66
N ARG A 460 4.85 12.27 16.87
CA ARG A 460 5.22 13.68 17.04
C ARG A 460 6.58 13.97 16.44
N LYS A 461 6.65 15.05 15.67
CA LYS A 461 7.88 15.51 15.04
C LYS A 461 8.76 16.23 16.08
N GLN A 462 10.04 15.88 16.11
CA GLN A 462 11.07 16.65 16.80
C GLN A 462 11.81 17.42 15.72
N TYR A 463 11.62 18.74 15.67
CA TYR A 463 12.34 19.64 14.77
C TYR A 463 13.56 20.20 15.47
#